data_00c9c8037a08e492d2b7324c001b4b76
#
_entry.id   00c9c8037a08e492d2b7324c001b4b76
#
_cell.length_a   1.000
_cell.length_b   1.000
_cell.length_c   1.000
_cell.angle_alpha   90.00
_cell.angle_beta   90.00
_cell.angle_gamma   90.00
#
_symmetry.space_group_name_H-M   'P 1'
#
loop_
_entity.id
_entity.type
_entity.pdbx_description
1 polymer ?
#
loop_
_entity_poly.entity_id
_entity_poly.type
_entity_poly.pdbx_seq_one_letter_code
_entity_poly.pdbx_strand_id
1 'polypeptide(L)'
;MNKLFLIGNLTRDPETRTTPSGKTVCGFDIAVNERRGGQDNTTYFSISAWEKLGEICQRSLSKGKKVSVVGPVSARAYMDRNGKACVSIEVAAQDVEFLSPRDNEAAYQHQERQAIQNEPKMVAVQTEELPF
;
A
#
# COMPACT_ATOMS: atom_id res chain seq x y z
N MET A 1 -22.64 -6.55 3.46
CA MET A 1 -21.14 -6.67 3.54
C MET A 1 -20.53 -5.47 2.86
N ASN A 2 -19.57 -4.80 3.50
CA ASN A 2 -18.88 -3.66 2.94
C ASN A 2 -17.37 -3.90 3.07
N LYS A 3 -16.72 -4.30 1.99
CA LYS A 3 -15.28 -4.53 1.94
C LYS A 3 -14.70 -4.06 0.62
N LEU A 4 -13.67 -3.28 0.70
CA LEU A 4 -12.88 -2.83 -0.45
C LEU A 4 -11.49 -3.46 -0.36
N PHE A 5 -10.99 -3.93 -1.49
CA PHE A 5 -9.67 -4.53 -1.64
C PHE A 5 -8.84 -3.60 -2.51
N LEU A 6 -7.71 -3.14 -1.99
CA LEU A 6 -6.85 -2.19 -2.69
C LEU A 6 -5.40 -2.63 -2.65
N ILE A 7 -4.71 -2.38 -3.75
CA ILE A 7 -3.24 -2.45 -3.80
C ILE A 7 -2.76 -1.11 -4.31
N GLY A 8 -1.89 -0.47 -3.56
CA GLY A 8 -1.36 0.83 -3.92
C GLY A 8 -0.09 1.17 -3.16
N ASN A 9 0.44 2.36 -3.44
CA ASN A 9 1.66 2.83 -2.82
C ASN A 9 1.37 4.04 -1.94
N LEU A 10 2.02 4.12 -0.78
CA LEU A 10 1.88 5.27 0.10
C LEU A 10 2.37 6.54 -0.58
N THR A 11 1.59 7.60 -0.47
CA THR A 11 1.94 8.91 -1.05
C THR A 11 2.79 9.75 -0.09
N ARG A 12 2.75 9.41 1.20
CA ARG A 12 3.51 10.08 2.27
C ARG A 12 3.74 9.11 3.41
N ASP A 13 4.58 9.49 4.36
CA ASP A 13 4.80 8.69 5.55
C ASP A 13 3.52 8.61 6.40
N PRO A 14 3.25 7.46 7.04
CA PRO A 14 2.09 7.33 7.89
C PRO A 14 2.19 8.22 9.14
N GLU A 15 1.05 8.72 9.58
CA GLU A 15 0.94 9.54 10.78
C GLU A 15 0.09 8.84 11.83
N THR A 16 0.57 8.83 13.06
CA THR A 16 -0.15 8.26 14.19
C THR A 16 -0.71 9.38 15.05
N ARG A 17 -1.97 9.23 15.47
CA ARG A 17 -2.62 10.13 16.41
C ARG A 17 -3.36 9.33 17.45
N THR A 18 -3.61 9.96 18.59
CA THR A 18 -4.42 9.39 19.66
C THR A 18 -5.77 10.10 19.70
N THR A 19 -6.85 9.33 19.72
CA THR A 19 -8.20 9.86 19.80
C THR A 19 -8.51 10.31 21.24
N PRO A 20 -9.55 11.16 21.46
CA PRO A 20 -9.96 11.55 22.80
C PRO A 20 -10.30 10.37 23.71
N SER A 21 -10.72 9.23 23.14
CA SER A 21 -10.99 8.00 23.89
C SER A 21 -9.74 7.19 24.24
N GLY A 22 -8.54 7.68 23.87
CA GLY A 22 -7.28 7.03 24.18
C GLY A 22 -6.84 5.97 23.17
N LYS A 23 -7.52 5.82 22.06
CA LYS A 23 -7.17 4.84 21.02
C LYS A 23 -6.16 5.41 20.03
N THR A 24 -5.21 4.61 19.64
CA THR A 24 -4.23 4.96 18.62
C THR A 24 -4.75 4.63 17.23
N VAL A 25 -4.64 5.58 16.31
CA VAL A 25 -4.97 5.37 14.90
C VAL A 25 -3.82 5.85 14.02
N CYS A 26 -3.42 5.00 13.09
CA CYS A 26 -2.44 5.33 12.08
C CYS A 26 -3.16 5.66 10.78
N GLY A 27 -2.91 6.84 10.23
CA GLY A 27 -3.49 7.29 8.96
C GLY A 27 -2.42 7.39 7.88
N PHE A 28 -2.77 6.95 6.69
CA PHE A 28 -1.92 7.11 5.52
C PHE A 28 -2.77 7.13 4.26
N ASP A 29 -2.24 7.72 3.21
CA ASP A 29 -2.89 7.78 1.91
C ASP A 29 -2.16 6.86 0.94
N ILE A 30 -2.93 6.16 0.11
CA ILE A 30 -2.37 5.33 -0.95
C ILE A 30 -2.85 5.80 -2.32
N ALA A 31 -1.97 5.70 -3.30
CA ALA A 31 -2.28 5.91 -4.71
C ALA A 31 -2.46 4.55 -5.37
N VAL A 32 -3.64 4.34 -5.95
CA VAL A 32 -3.95 3.13 -6.69
C VAL A 32 -3.93 3.47 -8.17
N ASN A 33 -3.04 2.85 -8.91
CA ASN A 33 -2.89 3.07 -10.34
C ASN A 33 -3.64 2.00 -11.12
N GLU A 34 -4.49 2.43 -12.02
CA GLU A 34 -5.22 1.55 -12.92
C GLU A 34 -5.00 1.99 -14.37
N ARG A 35 -4.96 1.03 -15.25
CA ARG A 35 -4.91 1.31 -16.68
C ARG A 35 -6.22 0.88 -17.33
N ARG A 36 -6.92 1.85 -17.89
CA ARG A 36 -8.19 1.63 -18.60
C ARG A 36 -8.14 2.27 -19.97
N GLY A 37 -8.45 1.51 -21.00
CA GLY A 37 -8.54 2.05 -22.36
C GLY A 37 -7.26 2.71 -22.84
N GLY A 38 -6.10 2.23 -22.41
CA GLY A 38 -4.81 2.81 -22.76
C GLY A 38 -4.41 4.04 -21.98
N GLN A 39 -5.23 4.47 -21.01
CA GLN A 39 -4.93 5.60 -20.14
C GLN A 39 -4.63 5.14 -18.72
N ASP A 40 -3.66 5.78 -18.09
CA ASP A 40 -3.33 5.56 -16.69
C ASP A 40 -4.18 6.49 -15.81
N ASN A 41 -4.91 5.88 -14.88
CA ASN A 41 -5.72 6.61 -13.90
C ASN A 41 -5.19 6.32 -12.50
N THR A 42 -5.09 7.36 -11.68
CA THR A 42 -4.69 7.23 -10.28
C THR A 42 -5.84 7.67 -9.40
N THR A 43 -6.20 6.82 -8.46
CA THR A 43 -7.20 7.13 -7.43
C THR A 43 -6.53 7.10 -6.07
N TYR A 44 -6.86 8.07 -5.22
CA TYR A 44 -6.29 8.21 -3.89
C TYR A 44 -7.30 7.77 -2.83
N PHE A 45 -6.83 7.02 -1.85
CA PHE A 45 -7.65 6.52 -0.75
C PHE A 45 -6.98 6.87 0.56
N SER A 46 -7.79 7.31 1.53
CA SER A 46 -7.33 7.55 2.90
C SER A 46 -7.56 6.29 3.73
N ILE A 47 -6.51 5.79 4.34
CA ILE A 47 -6.53 4.53 5.10
C ILE A 47 -6.38 4.85 6.58
N SER A 48 -7.20 4.21 7.40
CA SER A 48 -7.10 4.27 8.87
C SER A 48 -6.85 2.87 9.40
N ALA A 49 -5.77 2.71 10.16
CA ALA A 49 -5.46 1.46 10.84
C ALA A 49 -5.46 1.70 12.35
N TRP A 50 -6.31 0.98 13.08
CA TRP A 50 -6.55 1.22 14.49
C TRP A 50 -5.73 0.31 15.37
N GLU A 51 -5.31 0.85 16.52
CA GLU A 51 -4.67 0.13 17.62
C GLU A 51 -3.44 -0.66 17.16
N LYS A 52 -3.42 -1.96 17.37
CA LYS A 52 -2.26 -2.81 17.09
C LYS A 52 -1.87 -2.82 15.62
N LEU A 53 -2.85 -2.88 14.73
CA LEU A 53 -2.60 -2.82 13.29
C LEU A 53 -1.99 -1.47 12.91
N GLY A 54 -2.45 -0.38 13.50
CA GLY A 54 -1.88 0.95 13.30
C GLY A 54 -0.44 1.06 13.75
N GLU A 55 -0.09 0.46 14.87
CA GLU A 55 1.30 0.44 15.36
C GLU A 55 2.22 -0.32 14.42
N ILE A 56 1.75 -1.44 13.88
CA ILE A 56 2.51 -2.22 12.90
C ILE A 56 2.72 -1.42 11.62
N CYS A 57 1.68 -0.76 11.13
CA CYS A 57 1.77 0.10 9.94
C CYS A 57 2.75 1.25 10.14
N GLN A 58 2.71 1.90 11.30
CA GLN A 58 3.59 3.01 11.61
C GLN A 58 5.07 2.60 11.58
N ARG A 59 5.39 1.40 12.09
CA ARG A 59 6.76 0.90 12.11
C ARG A 59 7.24 0.40 10.76
N SER A 60 6.35 -0.12 9.94
CA SER A 60 6.73 -0.88 8.74
C SER A 60 6.56 -0.10 7.46
N LEU A 61 5.78 0.97 7.46
CA LEU A 61 5.45 1.71 6.25
C LEU A 61 6.17 3.06 6.20
N SER A 62 6.44 3.48 4.97
CA SER A 62 6.96 4.81 4.66
C SER A 62 6.52 5.19 3.25
N LYS A 63 6.70 6.45 2.89
CA LYS A 63 6.38 6.96 1.56
C LYS A 63 6.93 6.06 0.45
N GLY A 64 6.10 5.73 -0.52
CA GLY A 64 6.47 4.93 -1.68
C GLY A 64 6.32 3.42 -1.50
N LYS A 65 6.13 2.94 -0.29
CA LYS A 65 5.96 1.49 -0.06
C LYS A 65 4.61 1.00 -0.57
N LYS A 66 4.60 -0.22 -1.05
CA LYS A 66 3.43 -0.88 -1.61
C LYS A 66 2.73 -1.73 -0.58
N VAL A 67 1.40 -1.60 -0.52
CA VAL A 67 0.57 -2.32 0.43
C VAL A 67 -0.69 -2.86 -0.22
N SER A 68 -1.22 -3.93 0.34
CA SER A 68 -2.58 -4.41 0.09
C SER A 68 -3.42 -4.09 1.33
N VAL A 69 -4.57 -3.48 1.13
CA VAL A 69 -5.47 -3.07 2.20
C VAL A 69 -6.85 -3.65 1.96
N VAL A 70 -7.47 -4.18 3.00
CA VAL A 70 -8.84 -4.69 2.97
C VAL A 70 -9.60 -4.09 4.13
N GLY A 71 -10.80 -3.58 3.87
CA GLY A 71 -11.67 -3.06 4.91
C GLY A 71 -12.90 -2.36 4.34
N PRO A 72 -13.82 -1.96 5.23
CA PRO A 72 -15.01 -1.22 4.80
C PRO A 72 -14.64 0.15 4.26
N VAL A 73 -15.36 0.56 3.22
CA VAL A 73 -15.18 1.85 2.58
C VAL A 73 -16.30 2.79 2.96
N SER A 74 -15.96 4.06 3.14
CA SER A 74 -16.91 5.15 3.31
C SER A 74 -16.46 6.35 2.50
N ALA A 75 -17.40 7.22 2.19
CA ALA A 75 -17.13 8.46 1.46
C ALA A 75 -17.56 9.65 2.31
N ARG A 76 -16.73 10.68 2.33
CA ARG A 76 -17.01 11.91 3.05
C ARG A 76 -16.84 13.10 2.13
N ALA A 77 -17.88 13.93 2.03
CA ALA A 77 -17.82 15.19 1.31
C ALA A 77 -17.21 16.28 2.18
N TYR A 78 -16.36 17.10 1.59
CA TYR A 78 -15.77 18.25 2.27
C TYR A 78 -15.53 19.38 1.28
N MET A 79 -15.30 20.58 1.80
CA MET A 79 -14.93 21.75 1.00
C MET A 79 -13.43 21.98 1.13
N ASP A 80 -12.75 22.18 0.01
CA ASP A 80 -11.35 22.55 0.03
C ASP A 80 -11.16 24.05 0.36
N ARG A 81 -9.90 24.51 0.40
CA ARG A 81 -9.58 25.91 0.72
C ARG A 81 -10.14 26.90 -0.31
N ASN A 82 -10.39 26.45 -1.52
CA ASN A 82 -10.92 27.26 -2.62
C ASN A 82 -12.45 27.22 -2.69
N GLY A 83 -13.12 26.56 -1.72
CA GLY A 83 -14.56 26.42 -1.70
C GLY A 83 -15.11 25.38 -2.68
N LYS A 84 -14.25 24.54 -3.23
CA LYS A 84 -14.65 23.46 -4.14
C LYS A 84 -15.09 22.25 -3.35
N ALA A 85 -16.21 21.65 -3.77
CA ALA A 85 -16.71 20.41 -3.18
C ALA A 85 -15.80 19.24 -3.60
N CYS A 86 -15.31 18.49 -2.60
CA CYS A 86 -14.44 17.34 -2.78
C CYS A 86 -14.99 16.13 -2.05
N VAL A 87 -14.56 14.94 -2.44
CA VAL A 87 -14.92 13.69 -1.79
C VAL A 87 -13.64 12.97 -1.37
N SER A 88 -13.58 12.56 -0.11
CA SER A 88 -12.55 11.68 0.42
C SER A 88 -13.11 10.28 0.52
N ILE A 89 -12.41 9.32 -0.08
CA ILE A 89 -12.75 7.90 0.04
C ILE A 89 -11.89 7.32 1.14
N GLU A 90 -12.52 6.85 2.20
CA GLU A 90 -11.86 6.38 3.40
C GLU A 90 -12.06 4.88 3.58
N VAL A 91 -11.01 4.17 3.97
CA VAL A 91 -11.04 2.74 4.24
C VAL A 91 -10.53 2.50 5.66
N ALA A 92 -11.36 1.86 6.48
CA ALA A 92 -10.94 1.40 7.80
C ALA A 92 -10.29 0.02 7.63
N ALA A 93 -8.97 -0.04 7.69
CA ALA A 93 -8.21 -1.26 7.42
C ALA A 93 -8.53 -2.35 8.46
N GLN A 94 -8.94 -3.50 7.98
CA GLN A 94 -9.08 -4.73 8.77
C GLN A 94 -7.86 -5.62 8.60
N ASP A 95 -7.25 -5.57 7.43
CA ASP A 95 -6.07 -6.33 7.09
C ASP A 95 -5.16 -5.50 6.18
N VAL A 96 -3.87 -5.54 6.45
CA VAL A 96 -2.85 -4.86 5.65
C VAL A 96 -1.70 -5.82 5.41
N GLU A 97 -1.34 -6.00 4.14
CA GLU A 97 -0.18 -6.78 3.76
C GLU A 97 0.88 -5.86 3.17
N PHE A 98 2.11 -6.04 3.60
CA PHE A 98 3.25 -5.26 3.14
C PHE A 98 3.86 -5.95 1.92
N LEU A 99 3.74 -5.32 0.76
CA LEU A 99 4.17 -5.90 -0.51
C LEU A 99 5.55 -5.42 -0.96
N SER A 100 6.06 -4.34 -0.35
CA SER A 100 7.43 -3.91 -0.57
C SER A 100 8.38 -4.67 0.35
N PRO A 101 9.55 -5.11 -0.15
CA PRO A 101 10.53 -5.76 0.71
C PRO A 101 11.01 -4.82 1.81
N ARG A 102 11.36 -5.39 2.97
CA ARG A 102 12.10 -4.65 3.99
C ARG A 102 13.47 -4.25 3.42
N ASP A 103 14.06 -3.19 3.95
CA ASP A 103 15.34 -2.70 3.44
C ASP A 103 16.42 -3.80 3.40
N ASN A 104 16.46 -4.66 4.42
CA ASN A 104 17.38 -5.80 4.45
C ASN A 104 17.03 -6.87 3.40
N GLU A 105 15.74 -7.10 3.16
CA GLU A 105 15.28 -8.06 2.15
C GLU A 105 15.54 -7.54 0.74
N ALA A 106 15.40 -6.24 0.52
CA ALA A 106 15.71 -5.62 -0.76
C ALA A 106 17.19 -5.80 -1.12
N ALA A 107 18.09 -5.65 -0.14
CA ALA A 107 19.53 -5.89 -0.34
C ALA A 107 19.79 -7.37 -0.65
N TYR A 108 19.14 -8.30 0.02
CA TYR A 108 19.23 -9.72 -0.25
C TYR A 108 18.76 -10.08 -1.65
N GLN A 109 17.60 -9.59 -2.04
CA GLN A 109 17.06 -9.82 -3.37
C GLN A 109 17.96 -9.26 -4.46
N HIS A 110 18.59 -8.13 -4.22
CA HIS A 110 19.52 -7.53 -5.15
C HIS A 110 20.76 -8.41 -5.33
N GLN A 111 21.31 -8.95 -4.23
CA GLN A 111 22.43 -9.88 -4.28
C GLN A 111 22.06 -11.18 -5.00
N GLU A 112 20.89 -11.73 -4.72
CA GLU A 112 20.39 -12.92 -5.42
C GLU A 112 20.23 -12.69 -6.91
N ARG A 113 19.69 -11.55 -7.32
CA ARG A 113 19.56 -11.19 -8.73
C ARG A 113 20.92 -11.05 -9.42
N GLN A 114 21.89 -10.48 -8.74
CA GLN A 114 23.26 -10.40 -9.28
C GLN A 114 23.90 -11.77 -9.40
N ALA A 115 23.72 -12.64 -8.42
CA ALA A 115 24.21 -14.00 -8.45
C ALA A 115 23.58 -14.80 -9.61
N ILE A 116 22.28 -14.65 -9.82
CA ILE A 116 21.54 -15.29 -10.92
C ILE A 116 22.01 -14.79 -12.28
N GLN A 117 22.32 -13.49 -12.41
CA GLN A 117 22.86 -12.93 -13.64
C GLN A 117 24.26 -13.44 -13.99
N ASN A 118 25.02 -13.84 -12.99
CA ASN A 118 26.37 -14.37 -13.13
C ASN A 118 26.42 -15.90 -13.30
N GLU A 119 25.28 -16.60 -13.14
CA GLU A 119 25.21 -18.04 -13.35
C GLU A 119 25.06 -18.40 -14.83
N PRO A 120 25.63 -19.54 -15.25
CA PRO A 120 25.48 -19.99 -16.63
C PRO A 120 24.03 -20.38 -16.94
N LYS A 121 23.71 -20.39 -18.21
CA LYS A 121 22.37 -20.50 -18.85
C LYS A 121 21.40 -21.59 -18.34
N MET A 122 21.77 -22.43 -17.41
CA MET A 122 20.88 -23.49 -16.88
C MET A 122 19.66 -22.94 -16.16
N VAL A 123 19.74 -21.74 -15.59
CA VAL A 123 18.62 -21.12 -14.86
C VAL A 123 17.51 -20.68 -15.84
N ALA A 124 17.87 -20.20 -17.02
CA ALA A 124 16.89 -19.79 -18.03
C ALA A 124 16.04 -20.96 -18.55
N VAL A 125 16.64 -22.15 -18.69
CA VAL A 125 15.95 -23.36 -19.13
C VAL A 125 14.93 -23.83 -18.10
N GLN A 126 15.27 -23.76 -16.80
CA GLN A 126 14.35 -24.13 -15.73
C GLN A 126 13.15 -23.20 -15.64
N THR A 127 13.32 -21.94 -15.99
CA THR A 127 12.22 -20.96 -15.98
C THR A 127 11.21 -21.24 -17.07
N GLU A 128 11.63 -21.76 -18.22
CA GLU A 128 10.75 -22.10 -19.34
C GLU A 128 9.92 -23.37 -19.09
N GLU A 129 10.37 -24.25 -18.22
CA GLU A 129 9.66 -25.49 -17.89
C GLU A 129 8.57 -25.29 -16.86
N LEU A 130 8.51 -24.15 -16.21
CA LEU A 130 7.46 -23.86 -15.22
C LEU A 130 6.15 -23.50 -15.93
N PRO A 131 5.04 -24.20 -15.64
CA PRO A 131 3.76 -24.03 -16.35
C PRO A 131 2.96 -22.84 -15.83
N PHE A 132 3.59 -21.72 -15.65
CA PHE A 132 2.94 -20.51 -15.17
C PHE A 132 3.00 -19.40 -16.21
#